data_378977bb4fc67d5a3fed3d307b89305c
#
_entry.id   378977bb4fc67d5a3fed3d307b89305c
#
_cell.length_a   1.000
_cell.length_b   1.000
_cell.length_c   1.000
_cell.angle_alpha   90.00
_cell.angle_beta   90.00
_cell.angle_gamma   90.00
#
_symmetry.space_group_name_H-M   'P 1'
#
loop_
_entity.id
_entity.type
_entity.pdbx_description
1 polymer ?
#
loop_
_entity_poly.entity_id
_entity_poly.type
_entity_poly.pdbx_seq_one_letter_code
_entity_poly.pdbx_strand_id
1 'polypeptide(L)'
;MTRGQEFRTVVDQRWSADPAHLMRWEKSLAFVRGSSALSLPVSAGLDIGDRTPVTAMLEAHFGCRFETTSVDLDTEPLDVATRYPVVTAFEVIEHLYNPLHLLLEIRKALDPAPSSRLFLSTPAWKPGFLQSPDHFHEMQKRLLDALIARAGFEVARSSEFGIRSPLFCLRGFRPMLRCFFEKIRIYELAAQR
;
A
#
# COMPACT_ATOMS: atom_id res chain seq x y z
N MET A 1 28.02 -7.82 21.60
CA MET A 1 26.82 -8.28 20.90
C MET A 1 26.00 -7.03 20.59
N THR A 2 26.14 -6.49 19.39
CA THR A 2 25.39 -5.34 18.88
C THR A 2 23.97 -5.83 18.56
N ARG A 3 22.97 -5.30 19.26
CA ARG A 3 21.56 -5.47 18.89
C ARG A 3 21.42 -5.06 17.43
N GLY A 4 20.89 -5.98 16.59
CA GLY A 4 20.53 -5.68 15.23
C GLY A 4 19.63 -4.45 15.23
N GLN A 5 19.96 -3.48 14.37
CA GLN A 5 19.09 -2.34 14.12
C GLN A 5 17.75 -2.92 13.61
N GLU A 6 16.72 -2.80 14.41
CA GLU A 6 15.35 -3.04 13.94
C GLU A 6 15.06 -2.00 12.85
N PHE A 7 15.10 -2.42 11.60
CA PHE A 7 14.59 -1.65 10.47
C PHE A 7 13.05 -1.67 10.52
N ARG A 8 12.50 -0.98 11.49
CA ARG A 8 11.08 -0.76 11.58
C ARG A 8 10.80 0.66 11.14
N THR A 9 10.17 0.80 9.99
CA THR A 9 9.64 2.10 9.55
C THR A 9 8.41 2.42 10.41
N VAL A 10 8.64 2.99 11.58
CA VAL A 10 7.55 3.49 12.44
C VAL A 10 6.97 4.73 11.78
N VAL A 11 5.66 4.72 11.51
CA VAL A 11 4.95 5.92 11.04
C VAL A 11 4.99 6.96 12.17
N ASP A 12 5.87 7.96 12.03
CA ASP A 12 5.93 9.08 12.97
C ASP A 12 4.59 9.82 12.92
N GLN A 13 3.93 10.00 14.08
CA GLN A 13 2.66 10.72 14.20
C GLN A 13 2.71 12.15 13.62
N ARG A 14 3.89 12.74 13.52
CA ARG A 14 4.10 14.04 12.84
C ARG A 14 3.73 13.99 11.36
N TRP A 15 3.84 12.83 10.71
CA TRP A 15 3.49 12.66 9.30
C TRP A 15 1.98 12.66 9.08
N SER A 16 1.19 12.31 10.10
CA SER A 16 -0.27 12.36 10.02
C SER A 16 -0.83 13.79 9.82
N ALA A 17 -0.04 14.82 10.15
CA ALA A 17 -0.40 16.22 9.96
C ALA A 17 -0.01 16.78 8.57
N ASP A 18 0.79 16.05 7.77
CA ASP A 18 1.17 16.51 6.42
C ASP A 18 -0.04 16.39 5.47
N PRO A 19 -0.48 17.52 4.84
CA PRO A 19 -1.58 17.51 3.88
C PRO A 19 -1.40 16.51 2.72
N ALA A 20 -0.16 16.18 2.34
CA ALA A 20 0.12 15.19 1.31
C ALA A 20 -0.25 13.77 1.77
N HIS A 21 -0.04 13.44 3.04
CA HIS A 21 -0.45 12.15 3.60
C HIS A 21 -1.97 12.05 3.70
N LEU A 22 -2.64 13.09 4.17
CA LEU A 22 -4.11 13.13 4.23
C LEU A 22 -4.71 12.94 2.83
N MET A 23 -4.22 13.69 1.83
CA MET A 23 -4.68 13.56 0.45
C MET A 23 -4.44 12.15 -0.12
N ARG A 24 -3.31 11.52 0.22
CA ARG A 24 -3.01 10.15 -0.17
C ARG A 24 -4.04 9.19 0.40
N TRP A 25 -4.30 9.23 1.69
CA TRP A 25 -5.26 8.37 2.37
C TRP A 25 -6.68 8.54 1.85
N GLU A 26 -7.13 9.78 1.67
CA GLU A 26 -8.45 10.07 1.11
C GLU A 26 -8.62 9.51 -0.31
N LYS A 27 -7.61 9.69 -1.18
CA LYS A 27 -7.65 9.17 -2.54
C LYS A 27 -7.55 7.64 -2.59
N SER A 28 -6.74 7.04 -1.71
CA SER A 28 -6.67 5.58 -1.58
C SER A 28 -8.01 5.01 -1.11
N LEU A 29 -8.62 5.62 -0.10
CA LEU A 29 -9.95 5.21 0.36
C LEU A 29 -11.03 5.42 -0.70
N ALA A 30 -10.98 6.51 -1.46
CA ALA A 30 -11.91 6.74 -2.58
C ALA A 30 -11.77 5.65 -3.66
N PHE A 31 -10.56 5.22 -3.95
CA PHE A 31 -10.32 4.09 -4.85
C PHE A 31 -10.90 2.79 -4.28
N VAL A 32 -10.65 2.49 -3.00
CA VAL A 32 -11.20 1.29 -2.32
C VAL A 32 -12.73 1.29 -2.38
N ARG A 33 -13.37 2.42 -2.05
CA ARG A 33 -14.84 2.58 -2.09
C ARG A 33 -15.45 2.33 -3.46
N GLY A 34 -14.69 2.53 -4.52
CA GLY A 34 -15.12 2.25 -5.89
C GLY A 34 -15.06 0.77 -6.28
N SER A 35 -14.67 -0.15 -5.38
CA SER A 35 -14.70 -1.58 -5.65
C SER A 35 -16.14 -2.11 -5.65
N SER A 36 -16.47 -2.89 -6.68
CA SER A 36 -17.73 -3.60 -6.79
C SER A 36 -17.62 -5.08 -6.41
N ALA A 37 -16.42 -5.54 -6.05
CA ALA A 37 -16.15 -6.94 -5.78
C ALA A 37 -16.58 -7.39 -4.38
N LEU A 38 -16.56 -6.44 -3.43
CA LEU A 38 -16.82 -6.72 -2.01
C LEU A 38 -18.24 -6.28 -1.63
N SER A 39 -18.98 -7.19 -1.02
CA SER A 39 -20.25 -6.86 -0.37
C SER A 39 -19.97 -6.39 1.06
N LEU A 40 -20.57 -5.26 1.45
CA LEU A 40 -20.40 -4.70 2.79
C LEU A 40 -21.53 -5.13 3.73
N PRO A 41 -21.25 -5.29 5.05
CA PRO A 41 -19.93 -5.27 5.67
C PRO A 41 -19.13 -6.54 5.36
N VAL A 42 -17.78 -6.45 5.41
CA VAL A 42 -16.92 -7.63 5.36
C VAL A 42 -16.69 -8.21 6.76
N SER A 43 -16.33 -9.50 6.86
CA SER A 43 -16.14 -10.16 8.16
C SER A 43 -14.91 -9.68 8.93
N ALA A 44 -13.80 -9.41 8.23
CA ALA A 44 -12.54 -8.95 8.79
C ALA A 44 -11.65 -8.34 7.71
N GLY A 45 -10.67 -7.53 8.09
CA GLY A 45 -9.64 -7.01 7.21
C GLY A 45 -8.25 -7.13 7.82
N LEU A 46 -7.22 -7.11 6.96
CA LEU A 46 -5.82 -7.06 7.37
C LEU A 46 -5.17 -5.84 6.70
N ASP A 47 -4.54 -5.00 7.50
CA ASP A 47 -3.74 -3.85 7.03
C ASP A 47 -2.27 -4.15 7.30
N ILE A 48 -1.47 -4.22 6.24
CA ILE A 48 -0.06 -4.59 6.34
C ILE A 48 0.75 -3.42 6.86
N GLY A 49 1.50 -3.66 7.93
CA GLY A 49 2.30 -2.67 8.64
C GLY A 49 1.64 -2.19 9.94
N ASP A 50 2.13 -1.08 10.47
CA ASP A 50 1.62 -0.49 11.71
C ASP A 50 0.26 0.17 11.49
N ARG A 51 -0.53 0.23 12.58
CA ARG A 51 -1.82 0.92 12.57
C ARG A 51 -1.65 2.41 12.29
N THR A 52 -2.37 2.93 11.31
CA THR A 52 -2.34 4.33 10.90
C THR A 52 -3.77 4.93 10.88
N PRO A 53 -3.93 6.25 10.68
CA PRO A 53 -5.25 6.82 10.50
C PRO A 53 -6.04 6.21 9.33
N VAL A 54 -5.38 5.75 8.26
CA VAL A 54 -6.07 5.09 7.15
C VAL A 54 -6.69 3.76 7.59
N THR A 55 -6.08 3.04 8.53
CA THR A 55 -6.66 1.80 9.09
C THR A 55 -8.04 2.07 9.71
N ALA A 56 -8.17 3.16 10.48
CA ALA A 56 -9.46 3.54 11.06
C ALA A 56 -10.51 3.96 10.00
N MET A 57 -10.04 4.61 8.91
CA MET A 57 -10.92 4.97 7.78
C MET A 57 -11.41 3.72 7.02
N LEU A 58 -10.56 2.69 6.89
CA LEU A 58 -10.92 1.39 6.32
C LEU A 58 -11.94 0.67 7.19
N GLU A 59 -11.71 0.61 8.51
CA GLU A 59 -12.66 0.01 9.48
C GLU A 59 -14.05 0.65 9.37
N ALA A 60 -14.10 1.98 9.33
CA ALA A 60 -15.35 2.70 9.17
C ALA A 60 -16.06 2.41 7.84
N HIS A 61 -15.29 2.22 6.75
CA HIS A 61 -15.85 1.89 5.45
C HIS A 61 -16.35 0.45 5.35
N PHE A 62 -15.54 -0.51 5.81
CA PHE A 62 -15.84 -1.94 5.68
C PHE A 62 -16.79 -2.48 6.76
N GLY A 63 -17.02 -1.72 7.83
CA GLY A 63 -17.88 -2.12 8.96
C GLY A 63 -17.28 -3.26 9.79
N CYS A 64 -15.96 -3.44 9.76
CA CYS A 64 -15.25 -4.48 10.50
C CYS A 64 -13.94 -3.97 11.07
N ARG A 65 -13.33 -4.72 11.98
CA ARG A 65 -11.99 -4.44 12.50
C ARG A 65 -10.94 -4.90 11.49
N PHE A 66 -9.88 -4.12 11.36
CA PHE A 66 -8.66 -4.49 10.65
C PHE A 66 -7.57 -4.87 11.65
N GLU A 67 -6.99 -6.05 11.46
CA GLU A 67 -5.76 -6.45 12.12
C GLU A 67 -4.56 -5.80 11.42
N THR A 68 -3.44 -5.68 12.13
CA THR A 68 -2.20 -5.11 11.61
C THR A 68 -1.05 -6.07 11.86
N THR A 69 0.04 -5.93 11.09
CA THR A 69 1.20 -6.83 11.19
C THR A 69 2.33 -6.19 11.99
N SER A 70 3.12 -7.03 12.69
CA SER A 70 4.27 -6.58 13.48
C SER A 70 5.53 -7.39 13.22
N VAL A 71 5.52 -8.28 12.22
CA VAL A 71 6.62 -9.14 11.81
C VAL A 71 7.58 -8.42 10.86
N ASP A 72 8.78 -8.97 10.67
CA ASP A 72 9.69 -8.54 9.60
C ASP A 72 9.13 -8.99 8.24
N LEU A 73 8.60 -8.02 7.48
CA LEU A 73 7.92 -8.26 6.20
C LEU A 73 8.85 -8.76 5.08
N ASP A 74 10.18 -8.66 5.26
CA ASP A 74 11.16 -9.15 4.30
C ASP A 74 11.48 -10.63 4.44
N THR A 75 11.36 -11.18 5.67
CA THR A 75 11.92 -12.50 6.00
C THR A 75 10.99 -13.41 6.78
N GLU A 76 10.04 -12.83 7.53
CA GLU A 76 9.14 -13.60 8.38
C GLU A 76 7.79 -13.86 7.69
N PRO A 77 7.15 -15.01 7.93
CA PRO A 77 5.80 -15.25 7.47
C PRO A 77 4.81 -14.32 8.18
N LEU A 78 3.73 -13.98 7.50
CA LEU A 78 2.58 -13.34 8.15
C LEU A 78 1.92 -14.39 9.04
N ASP A 79 2.14 -14.27 10.36
CA ASP A 79 1.49 -15.15 11.34
C ASP A 79 0.05 -14.69 11.57
N VAL A 80 -0.84 -15.11 10.67
CA VAL A 80 -2.26 -14.76 10.71
C VAL A 80 -3.10 -15.98 11.10
N ALA A 81 -3.92 -15.81 12.12
CA ALA A 81 -4.78 -16.89 12.63
C ALA A 81 -5.94 -17.25 11.67
N THR A 82 -6.32 -16.32 10.77
CA THR A 82 -7.45 -16.47 9.87
C THR A 82 -7.10 -15.97 8.48
N ARG A 83 -8.00 -16.17 7.52
CA ARG A 83 -7.92 -15.54 6.19
C ARG A 83 -8.87 -14.36 6.11
N TYR A 84 -8.48 -13.36 5.33
CA TYR A 84 -9.16 -12.08 5.25
C TYR A 84 -9.76 -11.87 3.86
N PRO A 85 -11.04 -11.50 3.75
CA PRO A 85 -11.65 -11.14 2.47
C PRO A 85 -11.06 -9.85 1.90
N VAL A 86 -10.47 -9.02 2.75
CA VAL A 86 -9.82 -7.77 2.35
C VAL A 86 -8.45 -7.66 3.03
N VAL A 87 -7.42 -7.39 2.21
CA VAL A 87 -6.08 -7.05 2.67
C VAL A 87 -5.69 -5.71 2.05
N THR A 88 -5.04 -4.84 2.83
CA THR A 88 -4.48 -3.58 2.34
C THR A 88 -2.97 -3.53 2.60
N ALA A 89 -2.22 -3.00 1.64
CA ALA A 89 -0.77 -2.77 1.75
C ALA A 89 -0.46 -1.42 1.09
N PHE A 90 -0.58 -0.34 1.86
CA PHE A 90 -0.41 1.01 1.34
C PHE A 90 0.94 1.58 1.69
N GLU A 91 1.75 1.86 0.64
CA GLU A 91 3.09 2.44 0.78
C GLU A 91 4.01 1.57 1.67
N VAL A 92 4.05 0.28 1.38
CA VAL A 92 4.84 -0.72 2.11
C VAL A 92 5.93 -1.31 1.24
N ILE A 93 5.59 -1.78 0.03
CA ILE A 93 6.50 -2.60 -0.79
C ILE A 93 7.75 -1.87 -1.26
N GLU A 94 7.72 -0.54 -1.36
CA GLU A 94 8.87 0.29 -1.72
C GLU A 94 9.97 0.31 -0.65
N HIS A 95 9.62 0.02 0.60
CA HIS A 95 10.53 -0.03 1.74
C HIS A 95 11.15 -1.41 1.97
N LEU A 96 10.71 -2.44 1.25
CA LEU A 96 11.17 -3.81 1.42
C LEU A 96 12.33 -4.14 0.48
N TYR A 97 13.23 -4.98 0.93
CA TYR A 97 14.25 -5.61 0.09
C TYR A 97 13.66 -6.74 -0.76
N ASN A 98 12.65 -7.45 -0.22
CA ASN A 98 12.02 -8.61 -0.86
C ASN A 98 10.50 -8.47 -0.98
N PRO A 99 10.00 -7.54 -1.82
CA PRO A 99 8.56 -7.31 -1.96
C PRO A 99 7.81 -8.55 -2.50
N LEU A 100 8.49 -9.47 -3.19
CA LEU A 100 7.86 -10.72 -3.63
C LEU A 100 7.49 -11.60 -2.45
N HIS A 101 8.34 -11.68 -1.41
CA HIS A 101 8.04 -12.45 -0.20
C HIS A 101 6.73 -11.98 0.43
N LEU A 102 6.61 -10.68 0.69
CA LEU A 102 5.39 -10.11 1.26
C LEU A 102 4.15 -10.43 0.40
N LEU A 103 4.22 -10.26 -0.91
CA LEU A 103 3.06 -10.53 -1.78
C LEU A 103 2.66 -12.02 -1.75
N LEU A 104 3.61 -12.95 -1.63
CA LEU A 104 3.33 -14.37 -1.48
C LEU A 104 2.68 -14.67 -0.11
N GLU A 105 3.14 -14.03 0.96
CA GLU A 105 2.53 -14.15 2.29
C GLU A 105 1.11 -13.56 2.31
N ILE A 106 0.90 -12.39 1.73
CA ILE A 106 -0.44 -11.80 1.57
C ILE A 106 -1.37 -12.77 0.81
N ARG A 107 -0.88 -13.44 -0.23
CA ARG A 107 -1.68 -14.41 -0.96
C ARG A 107 -2.15 -15.58 -0.10
N LYS A 108 -1.36 -16.01 0.87
CA LYS A 108 -1.73 -17.05 1.85
C LYS A 108 -2.77 -16.54 2.85
N ALA A 109 -2.62 -15.26 3.27
CA ALA A 109 -3.52 -14.60 4.20
C ALA A 109 -4.87 -14.21 3.57
N LEU A 110 -4.93 -14.04 2.24
CA LEU A 110 -6.15 -13.68 1.54
C LEU A 110 -7.13 -14.87 1.49
N ASP A 111 -8.41 -14.61 1.76
CA ASP A 111 -9.47 -15.59 1.61
C ASP A 111 -9.56 -16.05 0.15
N PRO A 112 -9.74 -17.37 -0.15
CA PRO A 112 -9.79 -17.88 -1.52
C PRO A 112 -11.08 -17.51 -2.27
N ALA A 113 -12.03 -16.81 -1.64
CA ALA A 113 -13.26 -16.40 -2.29
C ALA A 113 -12.98 -15.48 -3.50
N PRO A 114 -13.72 -15.61 -4.61
CA PRO A 114 -13.53 -14.78 -5.80
C PRO A 114 -13.73 -13.28 -5.58
N SER A 115 -14.44 -12.93 -4.52
CA SER A 115 -14.69 -11.55 -4.10
C SER A 115 -13.54 -10.93 -3.30
N SER A 116 -12.62 -11.76 -2.75
CA SER A 116 -11.54 -11.26 -1.91
C SER A 116 -10.56 -10.39 -2.68
N ARG A 117 -10.07 -9.33 -2.06
CA ARG A 117 -9.20 -8.32 -2.71
C ARG A 117 -8.01 -7.93 -1.85
N LEU A 118 -6.87 -7.77 -2.53
CA LEU A 118 -5.74 -7.02 -2.05
C LEU A 118 -5.78 -5.61 -2.67
N PHE A 119 -5.77 -4.57 -1.83
CA PHE A 119 -5.53 -3.20 -2.27
C PHE A 119 -4.07 -2.84 -1.96
N LEU A 120 -3.31 -2.58 -3.01
CA LEU A 120 -1.89 -2.29 -2.95
C LEU A 120 -1.62 -0.87 -3.46
N SER A 121 -0.88 -0.05 -2.72
CA SER A 121 -0.35 1.20 -3.25
C SER A 121 1.15 1.31 -3.05
N THR A 122 1.78 2.08 -3.96
CA THR A 122 3.22 2.38 -3.91
C THR A 122 3.50 3.64 -4.74
N PRO A 123 4.57 4.39 -4.46
CA PRO A 123 5.00 5.49 -5.31
C PRO A 123 5.27 5.04 -6.74
N ALA A 124 4.81 5.83 -7.69
CA ALA A 124 5.19 5.64 -9.09
C ALA A 124 6.68 5.95 -9.27
N TRP A 125 7.31 5.27 -10.25
CA TRP A 125 8.69 5.56 -10.61
C TRP A 125 8.93 7.06 -10.88
N LYS A 126 10.05 7.55 -10.37
CA LYS A 126 10.53 8.92 -10.62
C LYS A 126 12.06 8.92 -10.77
N PRO A 127 12.64 9.96 -11.40
CA PRO A 127 14.09 10.08 -11.52
C PRO A 127 14.81 10.03 -10.17
N GLY A 128 16.03 9.44 -10.12
CA GLY A 128 16.77 9.16 -8.89
C GLY A 128 16.96 10.38 -7.97
N PHE A 129 17.12 11.60 -8.53
CA PHE A 129 17.24 12.83 -7.74
C PHE A 129 15.95 13.28 -7.03
N LEU A 130 14.82 12.61 -7.31
CA LEU A 130 13.52 12.82 -6.66
C LEU A 130 13.11 11.62 -5.79
N GLN A 131 13.83 10.50 -5.86
CA GLN A 131 13.53 9.32 -5.06
C GLN A 131 13.77 9.59 -3.58
N SER A 132 13.00 8.91 -2.73
CA SER A 132 13.25 8.91 -1.30
C SER A 132 14.45 8.00 -0.99
N PRO A 133 15.36 8.42 -0.09
CA PRO A 133 16.46 7.56 0.33
C PRO A 133 16.02 6.28 1.03
N ASP A 134 14.79 6.25 1.56
CA ASP A 134 14.21 5.12 2.27
C ASP A 134 13.41 4.18 1.36
N HIS A 135 13.37 4.46 0.04
CA HIS A 135 12.69 3.62 -0.93
C HIS A 135 13.70 2.79 -1.73
N PHE A 136 13.65 1.48 -1.57
CA PHE A 136 14.47 0.56 -2.35
C PHE A 136 13.87 0.31 -3.74
N HIS A 137 12.54 0.38 -3.85
CA HIS A 137 11.80 0.02 -5.06
C HIS A 137 10.75 1.06 -5.46
N GLU A 138 11.16 2.10 -6.19
CA GLU A 138 10.21 2.93 -6.95
C GLU A 138 10.09 2.37 -8.37
N MET A 139 9.26 1.35 -8.54
CA MET A 139 9.20 0.53 -9.76
C MET A 139 8.50 1.23 -10.91
N GLN A 140 9.01 1.03 -12.12
CA GLN A 140 8.22 1.29 -13.33
C GLN A 140 7.00 0.38 -13.36
N LYS A 141 5.88 0.87 -13.95
CA LYS A 141 4.62 0.10 -14.01
C LYS A 141 4.81 -1.33 -14.51
N ARG A 142 5.57 -1.51 -15.59
CA ARG A 142 5.83 -2.84 -16.18
C ARG A 142 6.49 -3.81 -15.20
N LEU A 143 7.43 -3.33 -14.38
CA LEU A 143 8.13 -4.17 -13.40
C LEU A 143 7.23 -4.52 -12.22
N LEU A 144 6.43 -3.58 -11.77
CA LEU A 144 5.46 -3.81 -10.71
C LEU A 144 4.36 -4.79 -11.17
N ASP A 145 3.83 -4.63 -12.37
CA ASP A 145 2.84 -5.55 -12.95
C ASP A 145 3.43 -6.98 -13.07
N ALA A 146 4.71 -7.10 -13.46
CA ALA A 146 5.39 -8.40 -13.52
C ALA A 146 5.58 -9.02 -12.12
N LEU A 147 5.90 -8.22 -11.11
CA LEU A 147 6.02 -8.66 -9.72
C LEU A 147 4.65 -9.15 -9.19
N ILE A 148 3.60 -8.41 -9.43
CA ILE A 148 2.21 -8.76 -9.07
C ILE A 148 1.80 -10.10 -9.72
N ALA A 149 2.04 -10.23 -11.02
CA ALA A 149 1.75 -11.46 -11.75
C ALA A 149 2.59 -12.65 -11.23
N ARG A 150 3.89 -12.44 -10.95
CA ARG A 150 4.78 -13.46 -10.38
C ARG A 150 4.31 -13.92 -9.00
N ALA A 151 3.74 -13.05 -8.20
CA ALA A 151 3.15 -13.37 -6.90
C ALA A 151 1.81 -14.13 -7.02
N GLY A 152 1.28 -14.31 -8.24
CA GLY A 152 0.02 -15.01 -8.50
C GLY A 152 -1.22 -14.15 -8.26
N PHE A 153 -1.11 -12.85 -8.54
CA PHE A 153 -2.24 -11.93 -8.58
C PHE A 153 -2.54 -11.48 -9.99
N GLU A 154 -3.80 -11.13 -10.23
CA GLU A 154 -4.26 -10.42 -11.42
C GLU A 154 -4.77 -9.02 -11.04
N VAL A 155 -4.57 -8.07 -11.95
CA VAL A 155 -5.00 -6.68 -11.75
C VAL A 155 -6.46 -6.58 -12.18
N ALA A 156 -7.37 -6.46 -11.21
CA ALA A 156 -8.78 -6.20 -11.47
C ALA A 156 -9.01 -4.73 -11.84
N ARG A 157 -8.33 -3.82 -11.14
CA ARG A 157 -8.43 -2.37 -11.36
C ARG A 157 -7.15 -1.67 -10.91
N SER A 158 -6.76 -0.59 -11.58
CA SER A 158 -5.64 0.26 -11.17
C SER A 158 -5.91 1.73 -11.47
N SER A 159 -5.24 2.60 -10.72
CA SER A 159 -5.27 4.05 -10.92
C SER A 159 -3.94 4.67 -10.53
N GLU A 160 -3.71 5.89 -10.97
CA GLU A 160 -2.56 6.70 -10.58
C GLU A 160 -3.03 8.12 -10.25
N PHE A 161 -2.58 8.67 -9.12
CA PHE A 161 -2.98 10.00 -8.68
C PHE A 161 -1.82 10.79 -8.05
N GLY A 162 -1.83 12.10 -8.25
CA GLY A 162 -0.89 13.02 -7.59
C GLY A 162 -1.32 13.33 -6.15
N ILE A 163 -0.32 13.62 -5.30
CA ILE A 163 -0.50 13.94 -3.88
C ILE A 163 -0.17 15.40 -3.54
N ARG A 164 0.15 16.21 -4.53
CA ARG A 164 0.46 17.62 -4.35
C ARG A 164 -0.68 18.49 -4.86
N SER A 165 -0.96 19.57 -4.13
CA SER A 165 -1.94 20.56 -4.55
C SER A 165 -1.40 21.39 -5.74
N PRO A 166 -2.26 21.92 -6.63
CA PRO A 166 -1.82 22.80 -7.72
C PRO A 166 -1.02 24.02 -7.24
N LEU A 167 -1.36 24.56 -6.07
CA LEU A 167 -0.64 25.69 -5.47
C LEU A 167 0.79 25.35 -5.05
N PHE A 168 1.06 24.09 -4.74
CA PHE A 168 2.42 23.63 -4.45
C PHE A 168 3.30 23.73 -5.69
N CYS A 169 2.77 23.45 -6.87
CA CYS A 169 3.50 23.50 -8.15
C CYS A 169 4.02 24.90 -8.47
N LEU A 170 3.32 25.96 -7.99
CA LEU A 170 3.66 27.35 -8.24
C LEU A 170 4.80 27.88 -7.35
N ARG A 171 5.28 27.08 -6.38
CA ARG A 171 6.33 27.48 -5.41
C ARG A 171 7.75 27.44 -5.96
N GLY A 172 7.93 27.06 -7.24
CA GLY A 172 9.23 27.04 -7.91
C GLY A 172 9.47 25.79 -8.75
N PHE A 173 10.64 25.69 -9.37
CA PHE A 173 10.95 24.62 -10.33
C PHE A 173 10.99 23.22 -9.68
N ARG A 174 11.62 23.06 -8.51
CA ARG A 174 11.63 21.76 -7.79
C ARG A 174 10.23 21.31 -7.37
N PRO A 175 9.39 22.13 -6.70
CA PRO A 175 8.00 21.81 -6.44
C PRO A 175 7.22 21.45 -7.71
N MET A 176 7.42 22.14 -8.79
CA MET A 176 6.77 21.86 -10.07
C MET A 176 7.14 20.45 -10.59
N LEU A 177 8.42 20.08 -10.57
CA LEU A 177 8.85 18.72 -10.93
C LEU A 177 8.21 17.67 -10.02
N ARG A 178 8.14 17.91 -8.70
CA ARG A 178 7.48 17.00 -7.76
C ARG A 178 5.99 16.81 -8.08
N CYS A 179 5.29 17.85 -8.51
CA CYS A 179 3.90 17.71 -8.93
C CYS A 179 3.73 16.75 -10.11
N PHE A 180 4.69 16.72 -11.03
CA PHE A 180 4.66 15.81 -12.17
C PHE A 180 4.98 14.37 -11.80
N PHE A 181 5.97 14.15 -10.94
CA PHE A 181 6.56 12.85 -10.67
C PHE A 181 6.07 12.21 -9.35
N GLU A 182 5.67 13.00 -8.33
CA GLU A 182 5.16 12.45 -7.07
C GLU A 182 3.71 11.99 -7.22
N LYS A 183 3.57 10.80 -7.77
CA LYS A 183 2.29 10.11 -7.93
C LYS A 183 2.30 8.81 -7.15
N ILE A 184 1.12 8.43 -6.70
CA ILE A 184 0.86 7.12 -6.10
C ILE A 184 0.14 6.27 -7.14
N ARG A 185 0.58 5.05 -7.27
CA ARG A 185 -0.07 4.02 -8.05
C ARG A 185 -0.79 3.08 -7.11
N ILE A 186 -2.07 2.83 -7.40
CA ILE A 186 -2.91 1.97 -6.57
C ILE A 186 -3.56 0.89 -7.43
N TYR A 187 -3.64 -0.31 -6.87
CA TYR A 187 -4.18 -1.50 -7.49
C TYR A 187 -5.26 -2.14 -6.63
N GLU A 188 -6.25 -2.70 -7.27
CA GLU A 188 -7.14 -3.71 -6.73
C GLU A 188 -6.78 -5.03 -7.39
N LEU A 189 -6.35 -6.00 -6.59
CA LEU A 189 -5.80 -7.28 -7.04
C LEU A 189 -6.66 -8.44 -6.57
N ALA A 190 -6.84 -9.42 -7.44
CA ALA A 190 -7.47 -10.70 -7.12
C ALA A 190 -6.41 -11.81 -7.19
N ALA A 191 -6.50 -12.82 -6.32
CA ALA A 191 -5.62 -13.98 -6.41
C ALA A 191 -5.97 -14.80 -7.65
N GLN A 192 -4.96 -15.18 -8.44
CA GLN A 192 -5.11 -16.14 -9.55
C GLN A 192 -5.46 -17.53 -8.99
N ARG A 193 -6.38 -18.20 -9.65
CA ARG A 193 -6.82 -19.56 -9.32
C ARG A 193 -5.87 -20.62 -9.88
#